data_a313a2c19cf3b5b78b7107166d71ebc4
#
_entry.id   a313a2c19cf3b5b78b7107166d71ebc4
#
_cell.length_a   1.000
_cell.length_b   1.000
_cell.length_c   1.000
_cell.angle_alpha   90.00
_cell.angle_beta   90.00
_cell.angle_gamma   90.00
#
_symmetry.space_group_name_H-M   'P 1'
#
loop_
_entity.id
_entity.type
_entity.pdbx_description
1 polymer ?
#
loop_
_entity_poly.entity_id
_entity_poly.type
_entity_poly.pdbx_seq_one_letter_code
_entity_poly.pdbx_strand_id
1 'polypeptide(L)'
;MRTGKRWIVVLAFLLLAAGFPAAGHAKEDVDLSIESLKCLQCHGKKGIVYKFQNEESVEAYLNAAKYKMSVHGFLSCSRCHPDFSTDHHAARNFRSKVQYRVKSSSVCRGCHTPDQIKSKSVHADLLTKEKEGASPICTDCHDAHSVTPVAGGKIIRSETEYCMKCHQQKMTMTCRNGDKIALNVAYSFSEGNAHDKLRCSDCHYGFSSEEHPKRNFRSRRDYTIASSESCRRCHFDKYTKTLDSVHYTILSQGNLTAPVCNDCHGSHQIPHISRGVKGRVLTTQRCRKCHEEVFGVYAKSVHGSALFNEQNTDVPICIDCHTAHDIENPLTLEYHERIPQMCGNCHANPAVVSKYGLSTEVLNAYLTDFHGVTLGLYKKQREQLYKPARPIAVCTDCHGTHNIASSTSSDPAYVKANLVKRCQKCHKDANENFPNAWLSHYKPSLSKFPLIFLVSTAYKIFIPIMGLGLLLQIFLHIWRYAVNR
;
A
#
# COMPACT_ATOMS: atom_id res chain seq x y z
N MET A 1 -28.22 -59.63 17.55
CA MET A 1 -29.60 -59.35 17.93
C MET A 1 -29.66 -57.94 18.55
N ARG A 2 -30.60 -57.12 18.11
CA ARG A 2 -31.00 -55.76 18.51
C ARG A 2 -30.32 -54.62 17.67
N THR A 3 -30.79 -54.54 16.47
CA THR A 3 -30.88 -53.30 15.66
C THR A 3 -32.35 -52.85 15.70
N GLY A 4 -32.59 -51.58 15.92
CA GLY A 4 -33.93 -51.04 15.72
C GLY A 4 -34.27 -49.93 16.71
N LYS A 5 -34.35 -48.70 16.20
CA LYS A 5 -34.99 -47.48 16.70
C LYS A 5 -34.06 -46.24 16.68
N ARG A 6 -33.93 -45.70 15.51
CA ARG A 6 -33.47 -44.28 15.33
C ARG A 6 -33.85 -43.73 13.95
N TRP A 7 -35.13 -43.77 13.58
CA TRP A 7 -35.64 -43.22 12.31
C TRP A 7 -37.03 -42.58 12.43
N ILE A 8 -37.36 -41.87 13.51
CA ILE A 8 -38.68 -41.19 13.64
C ILE A 8 -38.57 -39.75 14.17
N VAL A 9 -37.45 -39.08 14.12
CA VAL A 9 -37.37 -37.66 14.57
C VAL A 9 -36.94 -36.68 13.47
N VAL A 10 -36.72 -37.10 12.22
CA VAL A 10 -36.29 -36.21 11.14
C VAL A 10 -37.43 -35.75 10.21
N LEU A 11 -38.64 -36.15 10.40
CA LEU A 11 -39.76 -35.79 9.50
C LEU A 11 -40.76 -34.75 10.05
N ALA A 12 -40.47 -34.12 11.21
CA ALA A 12 -41.34 -33.10 11.80
C ALA A 12 -40.81 -31.64 11.67
N PHE A 13 -39.67 -31.41 11.01
CA PHE A 13 -39.09 -30.05 10.85
C PHE A 13 -39.11 -29.49 9.41
N LEU A 14 -39.75 -30.16 8.48
CA LEU A 14 -39.79 -29.75 7.07
C LEU A 14 -41.14 -29.20 6.58
N LEU A 15 -42.08 -28.88 7.46
CA LEU A 15 -43.41 -28.37 7.07
C LEU A 15 -43.80 -27.02 7.69
N LEU A 16 -42.86 -26.22 8.18
CA LEU A 16 -43.13 -24.88 8.70
C LEU A 16 -42.32 -23.77 7.99
N ALA A 17 -41.81 -23.98 6.78
CA ALA A 17 -41.16 -22.99 5.95
C ALA A 17 -41.97 -22.66 4.69
N ALA A 18 -43.29 -22.57 4.82
CA ALA A 18 -44.11 -22.07 3.72
C ALA A 18 -44.98 -20.91 4.23
N GLY A 19 -44.61 -19.70 3.82
CA GLY A 19 -45.54 -18.58 3.72
C GLY A 19 -45.47 -17.51 4.82
N PHE A 20 -44.33 -16.79 4.92
CA PHE A 20 -44.45 -15.36 5.19
C PHE A 20 -44.28 -14.62 3.87
N PRO A 21 -45.31 -13.97 3.34
CA PRO A 21 -45.06 -13.00 2.26
C PRO A 21 -44.16 -11.94 2.85
N ALA A 22 -42.98 -11.73 2.23
CA ALA A 22 -42.19 -10.55 2.47
C ALA A 22 -43.15 -9.36 2.29
N ALA A 23 -43.45 -8.67 3.38
CA ALA A 23 -44.16 -7.39 3.32
C ALA A 23 -43.29 -6.47 2.49
N GLY A 24 -43.52 -6.44 1.20
CA GLY A 24 -43.05 -5.41 0.33
C GLY A 24 -43.56 -4.12 0.95
N HIS A 25 -42.63 -3.30 1.47
CA HIS A 25 -42.96 -1.91 1.80
C HIS A 25 -43.42 -1.31 0.47
N ALA A 26 -44.76 -1.26 0.29
CA ALA A 26 -45.35 -0.42 -0.72
C ALA A 26 -44.79 0.97 -0.46
N LYS A 27 -44.04 1.52 -1.39
CA LYS A 27 -43.69 2.95 -1.38
C LYS A 27 -45.04 3.67 -1.36
N GLU A 28 -45.41 4.24 -0.20
CA GLU A 28 -46.50 5.21 -0.17
C GLU A 28 -46.07 6.33 -1.11
N ASP A 29 -46.73 6.39 -2.24
CA ASP A 29 -46.62 7.46 -3.20
C ASP A 29 -47.14 8.74 -2.52
N VAL A 30 -46.28 9.71 -2.31
CA VAL A 30 -46.66 10.99 -1.77
C VAL A 30 -47.54 11.73 -2.78
N ASP A 31 -48.78 12.04 -2.44
CA ASP A 31 -49.67 12.82 -3.30
C ASP A 31 -49.24 14.28 -3.30
N LEU A 32 -48.99 14.79 -4.50
CA LEU A 32 -48.67 16.21 -4.68
C LEU A 32 -49.89 17.06 -4.35
N SER A 33 -49.64 18.23 -3.71
CA SER A 33 -50.71 19.20 -3.43
C SER A 33 -51.37 19.70 -4.73
N ILE A 34 -52.64 20.08 -4.67
CA ILE A 34 -53.37 20.67 -5.81
C ILE A 34 -52.64 21.88 -6.39
N GLU A 35 -52.04 22.69 -5.52
CA GLU A 35 -51.21 23.83 -5.94
C GLU A 35 -49.97 23.37 -6.72
N SER A 36 -49.25 22.35 -6.19
CA SER A 36 -48.10 21.83 -6.87
C SER A 36 -48.43 21.24 -8.27
N LEU A 37 -49.57 20.57 -8.39
CA LEU A 37 -50.05 20.07 -9.67
C LEU A 37 -50.30 21.19 -10.67
N LYS A 38 -50.92 22.34 -10.24
CA LYS A 38 -51.12 23.52 -11.08
C LYS A 38 -49.79 24.13 -11.54
N CYS A 39 -48.82 24.31 -10.65
CA CYS A 39 -47.49 24.83 -11.01
C CYS A 39 -46.77 23.93 -12.02
N LEU A 40 -46.89 22.61 -11.86
CA LEU A 40 -46.26 21.62 -12.74
C LEU A 40 -46.86 21.57 -14.16
N GLN A 41 -48.06 22.16 -14.38
CA GLN A 41 -48.60 22.27 -15.75
C GLN A 41 -47.65 23.05 -16.68
N CYS A 42 -46.96 24.05 -16.13
CA CYS A 42 -45.95 24.83 -16.83
C CYS A 42 -44.52 24.35 -16.46
N HIS A 43 -44.18 24.30 -15.19
CA HIS A 43 -42.84 23.97 -14.73
C HIS A 43 -42.46 22.50 -14.90
N GLY A 44 -43.41 21.63 -15.23
CA GLY A 44 -43.13 20.23 -15.61
C GLY A 44 -42.65 20.10 -17.06
N LYS A 45 -42.63 21.20 -17.82
CA LYS A 45 -42.19 21.24 -19.24
C LYS A 45 -40.85 21.98 -19.35
N LYS A 46 -39.99 21.52 -20.23
CA LYS A 46 -38.74 22.22 -20.54
C LYS A 46 -38.99 23.45 -21.40
N GLY A 47 -38.04 24.40 -21.35
CA GLY A 47 -38.03 25.57 -22.20
C GLY A 47 -38.39 26.89 -21.49
N ILE A 48 -38.81 26.86 -20.22
CA ILE A 48 -38.95 28.08 -19.41
C ILE A 48 -37.59 28.44 -18.83
N VAL A 49 -37.01 29.53 -19.32
CA VAL A 49 -35.68 29.98 -18.94
C VAL A 49 -35.76 31.35 -18.31
N TYR A 50 -35.16 31.47 -17.11
CA TYR A 50 -34.94 32.76 -16.45
C TYR A 50 -33.51 33.23 -16.75
N LYS A 51 -33.35 34.49 -17.20
CA LYS A 51 -32.05 35.13 -17.46
C LYS A 51 -31.70 36.09 -16.34
N PHE A 52 -30.45 36.03 -15.89
CA PHE A 52 -29.88 36.94 -14.90
C PHE A 52 -29.30 38.19 -15.55
N GLN A 53 -28.96 39.21 -14.76
CA GLN A 53 -28.38 40.46 -15.29
C GLN A 53 -27.01 40.26 -15.92
N ASN A 54 -26.25 39.24 -15.49
CA ASN A 54 -24.95 38.87 -16.05
C ASN A 54 -25.03 37.85 -17.23
N GLU A 55 -26.22 37.74 -17.85
CA GLU A 55 -26.50 36.84 -18.99
C GLU A 55 -26.51 35.34 -18.68
N GLU A 56 -26.14 34.94 -17.47
CA GLU A 56 -26.34 33.55 -17.03
C GLU A 56 -27.83 33.19 -17.08
N SER A 57 -28.14 31.92 -17.15
CA SER A 57 -29.52 31.47 -17.17
C SER A 57 -29.73 30.23 -16.31
N VAL A 58 -30.97 30.04 -15.90
CA VAL A 58 -31.44 28.83 -15.24
C VAL A 58 -32.75 28.37 -15.89
N GLU A 59 -32.84 27.07 -16.16
CA GLU A 59 -34.08 26.47 -16.64
C GLU A 59 -35.02 26.23 -15.45
N ALA A 60 -36.23 26.78 -15.53
CA ALA A 60 -37.27 26.63 -14.54
C ALA A 60 -38.06 25.32 -14.72
N TYR A 61 -37.35 24.24 -15.07
CA TYR A 61 -37.91 22.91 -15.25
C TYR A 61 -37.83 22.11 -13.97
N LEU A 62 -38.91 21.45 -13.61
CA LEU A 62 -39.02 20.57 -12.47
C LEU A 62 -39.49 19.16 -12.90
N ASN A 63 -38.72 18.13 -12.58
CA ASN A 63 -39.14 16.74 -12.75
C ASN A 63 -40.14 16.35 -11.64
N ALA A 64 -41.44 16.28 -12.00
CA ALA A 64 -42.51 15.96 -11.07
C ALA A 64 -42.33 14.63 -10.32
N ALA A 65 -41.78 13.59 -11.00
CA ALA A 65 -41.53 12.29 -10.39
C ALA A 65 -40.43 12.38 -9.33
N LYS A 66 -39.37 13.15 -9.59
CA LYS A 66 -38.31 13.39 -8.59
C LYS A 66 -38.84 14.19 -7.39
N TYR A 67 -39.67 15.21 -7.63
CA TYR A 67 -40.27 15.99 -6.55
C TYR A 67 -41.18 15.14 -5.70
N LYS A 68 -42.04 14.33 -6.29
CA LYS A 68 -42.90 13.38 -5.60
C LYS A 68 -42.13 12.42 -4.67
N MET A 69 -40.91 12.05 -5.06
CA MET A 69 -40.02 11.19 -4.28
C MET A 69 -39.20 11.94 -3.23
N SER A 70 -39.26 13.27 -3.21
CA SER A 70 -38.57 14.09 -2.22
C SER A 70 -39.27 14.04 -0.85
N VAL A 71 -38.49 14.14 0.24
CA VAL A 71 -39.06 14.29 1.58
C VAL A 71 -39.96 15.52 1.72
N HIS A 72 -39.83 16.48 0.82
CA HIS A 72 -40.66 17.69 0.75
C HIS A 72 -41.78 17.59 -0.30
N GLY A 73 -41.94 16.44 -0.97
CA GLY A 73 -42.91 16.27 -2.05
C GLY A 73 -44.37 16.54 -1.66
N PHE A 74 -44.71 16.43 -0.36
CA PHE A 74 -46.02 16.72 0.18
C PHE A 74 -46.26 18.22 0.39
N LEU A 75 -45.21 19.07 0.35
CA LEU A 75 -45.34 20.52 0.54
C LEU A 75 -45.82 21.17 -0.76
N SER A 76 -46.60 22.28 -0.60
CA SER A 76 -46.93 23.11 -1.77
C SER A 76 -45.70 23.91 -2.24
N CYS A 77 -45.68 24.27 -3.52
CA CYS A 77 -44.59 25.05 -4.12
C CYS A 77 -44.42 26.42 -3.44
N SER A 78 -45.52 27.07 -3.09
CA SER A 78 -45.54 28.37 -2.38
C SER A 78 -44.88 28.30 -0.99
N ARG A 79 -44.75 27.09 -0.39
CA ARG A 79 -44.08 26.96 0.91
C ARG A 79 -42.58 27.30 0.83
N CYS A 80 -41.98 27.02 -0.28
CA CYS A 80 -40.58 27.37 -0.56
C CYS A 80 -40.44 28.58 -1.49
N HIS A 81 -41.48 28.91 -2.23
CA HIS A 81 -41.56 30.04 -3.14
C HIS A 81 -42.70 31.01 -2.71
N PRO A 82 -42.59 31.66 -1.56
CA PRO A 82 -43.71 32.38 -0.96
C PRO A 82 -44.21 33.56 -1.80
N ASP A 83 -43.37 34.11 -2.67
CA ASP A 83 -43.74 35.24 -3.53
C ASP A 83 -44.43 34.83 -4.82
N PHE A 84 -44.72 33.55 -5.02
CA PHE A 84 -45.31 33.01 -6.24
C PHE A 84 -46.66 32.33 -5.93
N SER A 85 -47.59 32.51 -6.80
CA SER A 85 -48.83 31.75 -6.85
C SER A 85 -49.12 31.31 -8.29
N THR A 86 -50.20 30.56 -8.49
CA THR A 86 -50.64 30.18 -9.84
C THR A 86 -50.99 31.37 -10.71
N ASP A 87 -51.42 32.46 -10.11
CA ASP A 87 -51.93 33.63 -10.77
C ASP A 87 -50.96 34.81 -10.73
N HIS A 88 -49.95 34.76 -9.89
CA HIS A 88 -48.96 35.82 -9.73
C HIS A 88 -47.54 35.29 -9.62
N HIS A 89 -46.67 35.77 -10.50
CA HIS A 89 -45.24 35.53 -10.48
C HIS A 89 -44.51 36.84 -10.23
N ALA A 90 -43.99 37.02 -9.03
CA ALA A 90 -43.26 38.21 -8.67
C ALA A 90 -42.02 38.41 -9.54
N ALA A 91 -41.84 39.62 -10.08
CA ALA A 91 -40.62 39.96 -10.80
C ALA A 91 -39.44 39.96 -9.85
N ARG A 92 -38.42 39.16 -10.14
CA ARG A 92 -37.18 39.10 -9.36
C ARG A 92 -35.99 39.46 -10.24
N ASN A 93 -35.20 40.43 -9.79
CA ASN A 93 -33.99 40.84 -10.50
C ASN A 93 -32.77 40.38 -9.73
N PHE A 94 -32.20 39.23 -10.13
CA PHE A 94 -30.93 38.76 -9.61
C PHE A 94 -29.79 39.14 -10.55
N ARG A 95 -28.67 39.61 -9.94
CA ARG A 95 -27.47 39.95 -10.69
C ARG A 95 -26.80 38.72 -11.31
N SER A 96 -26.81 37.56 -10.62
CA SER A 96 -26.18 36.35 -11.04
C SER A 96 -26.91 35.09 -10.55
N LYS A 97 -26.58 33.96 -11.14
CA LYS A 97 -27.04 32.64 -10.70
C LYS A 97 -26.62 32.35 -9.25
N VAL A 98 -25.44 32.82 -8.83
CA VAL A 98 -24.96 32.67 -7.46
C VAL A 98 -25.83 33.41 -6.48
N GLN A 99 -26.14 34.68 -6.74
CA GLN A 99 -27.04 35.47 -5.91
C GLN A 99 -28.42 34.82 -5.79
N TYR A 100 -28.97 34.35 -6.90
CA TYR A 100 -30.24 33.61 -6.92
C TYR A 100 -30.19 32.39 -6.01
N ARG A 101 -29.13 31.55 -6.13
CA ARG A 101 -29.00 30.34 -5.32
C ARG A 101 -28.87 30.61 -3.85
N VAL A 102 -28.06 31.62 -3.45
CA VAL A 102 -27.91 32.04 -2.05
C VAL A 102 -29.23 32.48 -1.47
N LYS A 103 -29.94 33.38 -2.18
CA LYS A 103 -31.23 33.90 -1.73
C LYS A 103 -32.31 32.82 -1.64
N SER A 104 -32.36 31.92 -2.63
CA SER A 104 -33.35 30.82 -2.64
C SER A 104 -33.09 29.79 -1.54
N SER A 105 -31.82 29.52 -1.22
CA SER A 105 -31.49 28.56 -0.15
C SER A 105 -31.77 29.05 1.25
N SER A 106 -31.90 30.37 1.43
CA SER A 106 -32.25 30.95 2.76
C SER A 106 -33.62 30.50 3.27
N VAL A 107 -34.52 30.11 2.36
CA VAL A 107 -35.87 29.60 2.70
C VAL A 107 -35.80 28.31 3.53
N CYS A 108 -34.79 27.50 3.35
CA CYS A 108 -34.59 26.27 4.13
C CYS A 108 -34.51 26.53 5.65
N ARG A 109 -33.95 27.68 6.03
CA ARG A 109 -33.79 28.10 7.45
C ARG A 109 -35.11 28.44 8.13
N GLY A 110 -36.18 28.66 7.39
CA GLY A 110 -37.53 28.87 7.95
C GLY A 110 -38.09 27.63 8.67
N CYS A 111 -37.58 26.45 8.32
CA CYS A 111 -37.98 25.18 8.95
C CYS A 111 -36.78 24.46 9.60
N HIS A 112 -35.59 24.56 8.98
CA HIS A 112 -34.37 23.96 9.50
C HIS A 112 -33.53 25.00 10.22
N THR A 113 -33.70 25.06 11.54
CA THR A 113 -33.00 26.06 12.39
C THR A 113 -31.51 25.75 12.51
N PRO A 114 -30.65 26.78 12.79
CA PRO A 114 -29.22 26.57 13.00
C PRO A 114 -28.90 25.51 14.06
N ASP A 115 -29.72 25.39 15.10
CA ASP A 115 -29.53 24.39 16.17
C ASP A 115 -29.76 22.95 15.70
N GLN A 116 -30.53 22.74 14.64
CA GLN A 116 -30.75 21.43 14.01
C GLN A 116 -29.62 21.07 13.05
N ILE A 117 -28.84 22.08 12.62
CA ILE A 117 -27.64 21.84 11.80
C ILE A 117 -26.51 21.53 12.76
N LYS A 118 -26.03 20.26 12.76
CA LYS A 118 -24.97 19.81 13.67
C LYS A 118 -23.77 20.78 13.66
N SER A 119 -23.50 21.41 14.78
CA SER A 119 -22.49 22.47 14.96
C SER A 119 -21.03 22.01 14.76
N LYS A 120 -20.77 20.71 14.64
CA LYS A 120 -19.43 20.14 14.50
C LYS A 120 -18.88 20.10 13.07
N SER A 121 -19.68 20.43 12.08
CA SER A 121 -19.25 20.47 10.69
C SER A 121 -18.36 21.68 10.41
N VAL A 122 -17.33 21.53 9.58
CA VAL A 122 -16.53 22.65 9.07
C VAL A 122 -17.38 23.67 8.29
N HIS A 123 -18.54 23.28 7.80
CA HIS A 123 -19.46 24.11 7.04
C HIS A 123 -20.51 24.82 7.92
N ALA A 124 -20.64 24.45 9.21
CA ALA A 124 -21.67 25.03 10.07
C ALA A 124 -21.56 26.56 10.16
N ASP A 125 -20.35 27.09 10.36
CA ASP A 125 -20.09 28.52 10.41
C ASP A 125 -20.33 29.21 9.06
N LEU A 126 -20.15 28.47 7.95
CA LEU A 126 -20.34 28.99 6.60
C LEU A 126 -21.83 29.02 6.23
N LEU A 127 -22.61 28.04 6.70
CA LEU A 127 -24.06 27.98 6.49
C LEU A 127 -24.82 29.08 7.29
N THR A 128 -24.21 29.59 8.35
CA THR A 128 -24.80 30.64 9.18
C THR A 128 -24.46 32.07 8.73
N LYS A 129 -23.42 32.23 7.90
CA LYS A 129 -22.94 33.54 7.41
C LYS A 129 -23.31 33.71 5.94
N GLU A 130 -24.22 34.62 5.65
CA GLU A 130 -24.55 35.00 4.26
C GLU A 130 -23.42 35.83 3.65
N LYS A 131 -22.49 35.17 2.96
CA LYS A 131 -21.52 35.81 2.08
C LYS A 131 -21.72 35.28 0.66
N GLU A 132 -22.01 36.20 -0.28
CA GLU A 132 -22.09 35.85 -1.70
C GLU A 132 -20.81 35.19 -2.17
N GLY A 133 -20.92 33.98 -2.74
CA GLY A 133 -19.89 33.33 -3.53
C GLY A 133 -18.81 32.55 -2.80
N ALA A 134 -18.73 32.56 -1.46
CA ALA A 134 -17.61 31.99 -0.72
C ALA A 134 -17.96 30.79 0.18
N SER A 135 -19.22 30.41 0.29
CA SER A 135 -19.69 29.40 1.25
C SER A 135 -20.61 28.39 0.59
N PRO A 136 -20.55 27.12 0.95
CA PRO A 136 -21.56 26.15 0.50
C PRO A 136 -22.92 26.57 1.06
N ILE A 137 -23.95 26.47 0.22
CA ILE A 137 -25.35 26.69 0.58
C ILE A 137 -26.07 25.34 0.65
N CYS A 138 -27.26 25.31 1.26
CA CYS A 138 -28.00 24.06 1.46
C CYS A 138 -28.18 23.26 0.14
N THR A 139 -28.44 23.99 -0.96
CA THR A 139 -28.64 23.39 -2.29
C THR A 139 -27.36 22.93 -3.00
N ASP A 140 -26.19 23.13 -2.45
CA ASP A 140 -24.95 22.56 -2.96
C ASP A 140 -24.82 21.08 -2.60
N CYS A 141 -25.42 20.69 -1.47
CA CYS A 141 -25.41 19.30 -0.99
C CYS A 141 -26.77 18.62 -1.21
N HIS A 142 -27.85 19.37 -1.03
CA HIS A 142 -29.21 18.87 -1.18
C HIS A 142 -29.83 19.44 -2.46
N ASP A 143 -30.30 18.61 -3.37
CA ASP A 143 -31.07 19.10 -4.49
C ASP A 143 -32.37 19.70 -3.97
N ALA A 144 -32.68 20.96 -4.35
CA ALA A 144 -33.82 21.70 -3.81
C ALA A 144 -35.16 20.97 -4.01
N HIS A 145 -35.33 20.23 -5.09
CA HIS A 145 -36.61 19.61 -5.45
C HIS A 145 -36.60 18.07 -5.34
N SER A 146 -35.44 17.46 -5.05
CA SER A 146 -35.33 16.02 -4.87
C SER A 146 -34.57 15.67 -3.59
N VAL A 147 -34.92 16.37 -2.49
CA VAL A 147 -34.30 16.15 -1.18
C VAL A 147 -34.66 14.74 -0.69
N THR A 148 -33.64 13.98 -0.39
CA THR A 148 -33.79 12.59 0.08
C THR A 148 -33.69 12.50 1.60
N PRO A 149 -34.38 11.54 2.25
CA PRO A 149 -34.31 11.38 3.69
C PRO A 149 -32.89 10.98 4.15
N VAL A 150 -32.42 11.60 5.23
CA VAL A 150 -31.09 11.39 5.79
C VAL A 150 -31.01 10.13 6.66
N ALA A 151 -32.11 9.71 7.26
CA ALA A 151 -32.18 8.57 8.17
C ALA A 151 -32.71 7.31 7.46
N GLY A 152 -31.85 6.30 7.25
CA GLY A 152 -32.23 4.92 6.86
C GLY A 152 -32.67 4.72 5.42
N GLY A 153 -32.72 5.73 4.60
CA GLY A 153 -33.17 5.65 3.22
C GLY A 153 -32.04 5.53 2.23
N LYS A 154 -31.98 4.43 1.54
CA LYS A 154 -31.26 4.23 0.28
C LYS A 154 -31.67 5.26 -0.77
N ILE A 155 -30.97 6.36 -0.97
CA ILE A 155 -30.97 7.10 -2.26
C ILE A 155 -29.88 8.20 -2.23
N ILE A 156 -28.72 7.89 -1.74
CA ILE A 156 -27.49 8.41 -2.34
C ILE A 156 -27.03 7.24 -3.20
N ARG A 157 -26.86 7.42 -4.49
CA ARG A 157 -26.43 6.33 -5.38
C ARG A 157 -25.10 5.75 -4.96
N SER A 158 -24.24 6.58 -4.37
CA SER A 158 -23.09 6.17 -3.57
C SER A 158 -22.64 7.31 -2.68
N GLU A 159 -22.07 7.01 -1.52
CA GLU A 159 -21.38 7.97 -0.68
C GLU A 159 -20.31 8.76 -1.45
N THR A 160 -19.64 8.08 -2.37
CA THR A 160 -18.66 8.67 -3.29
C THR A 160 -19.27 9.83 -4.10
N GLU A 161 -20.43 9.62 -4.72
CA GLU A 161 -21.12 10.67 -5.48
C GLU A 161 -21.46 11.87 -4.60
N TYR A 162 -21.85 11.63 -3.36
CA TYR A 162 -22.11 12.67 -2.39
C TYR A 162 -20.85 13.47 -2.05
N CYS A 163 -19.78 12.82 -1.67
CA CYS A 163 -18.52 13.47 -1.33
C CYS A 163 -17.92 14.25 -2.51
N MET A 164 -18.03 13.68 -3.71
CA MET A 164 -17.48 14.27 -4.93
C MET A 164 -18.21 15.52 -5.39
N LYS A 165 -19.42 15.84 -4.90
CA LYS A 165 -20.08 17.13 -5.18
C LYS A 165 -19.20 18.33 -4.81
N CYS A 166 -18.43 18.20 -3.73
CA CYS A 166 -17.49 19.24 -3.30
C CYS A 166 -16.04 18.86 -3.64
N HIS A 167 -15.65 17.61 -3.37
CA HIS A 167 -14.24 17.18 -3.48
C HIS A 167 -13.72 16.98 -4.91
N GLN A 168 -14.53 17.14 -5.94
CA GLN A 168 -14.05 17.31 -7.33
C GLN A 168 -13.65 18.76 -7.66
N GLN A 169 -14.05 19.74 -6.82
CA GLN A 169 -13.75 21.15 -7.03
C GLN A 169 -12.37 21.49 -6.46
N LYS A 170 -11.73 22.55 -6.98
CA LYS A 170 -10.46 23.04 -6.44
C LYS A 170 -10.68 23.63 -5.04
N MET A 171 -10.33 22.87 -4.03
CA MET A 171 -10.39 23.27 -2.62
C MET A 171 -9.04 23.02 -1.96
N THR A 172 -8.68 23.85 -1.01
CA THR A 172 -7.45 23.71 -0.24
C THR A 172 -7.70 23.91 1.25
N MET A 173 -7.00 23.13 2.05
CA MET A 173 -6.86 23.33 3.48
C MET A 173 -5.47 23.91 3.76
N THR A 174 -5.41 24.89 4.68
CA THR A 174 -4.13 25.47 5.10
C THR A 174 -3.76 24.93 6.48
N CYS A 175 -2.54 24.39 6.61
CA CYS A 175 -1.97 23.94 7.86
C CYS A 175 -1.47 25.13 8.70
N ARG A 176 -1.14 24.90 9.99
CA ARG A 176 -0.65 25.96 10.89
C ARG A 176 0.65 26.61 10.43
N ASN A 177 1.52 25.85 9.75
CA ASN A 177 2.78 26.36 9.19
C ASN A 177 2.61 27.04 7.83
N GLY A 178 1.39 27.19 7.32
CA GLY A 178 1.12 27.77 6.01
C GLY A 178 1.07 26.80 4.84
N ASP A 179 1.43 25.53 5.02
CA ASP A 179 1.32 24.52 3.96
C ASP A 179 -0.12 24.39 3.46
N LYS A 180 -0.27 24.31 2.15
CA LYS A 180 -1.58 24.12 1.52
C LYS A 180 -1.74 22.67 1.07
N ILE A 181 -2.83 22.03 1.48
CA ILE A 181 -3.20 20.67 1.08
C ILE A 181 -4.39 20.76 0.13
N ALA A 182 -4.23 20.22 -1.07
CA ALA A 182 -5.34 20.09 -2.00
C ALA A 182 -6.35 19.07 -1.45
N LEU A 183 -7.62 19.45 -1.39
CA LEU A 183 -8.72 18.60 -0.92
C LEU A 183 -9.51 18.00 -2.08
N ASN A 184 -9.18 18.37 -3.32
CA ASN A 184 -9.85 17.82 -4.49
C ASN A 184 -9.30 16.43 -4.82
N VAL A 185 -10.21 15.54 -5.18
CA VAL A 185 -9.91 14.17 -5.62
C VAL A 185 -10.30 14.07 -7.10
N ALA A 186 -9.44 13.44 -7.91
CA ALA A 186 -9.79 13.19 -9.31
C ALA A 186 -10.96 12.21 -9.41
N TYR A 187 -11.91 12.46 -10.30
CA TYR A 187 -13.09 11.59 -10.47
C TYR A 187 -12.70 10.16 -10.86
N SER A 188 -11.60 10.00 -11.60
CA SER A 188 -11.08 8.69 -12.01
C SER A 188 -10.37 7.90 -10.89
N PHE A 189 -10.47 8.35 -9.63
CA PHE A 189 -9.77 7.66 -8.53
C PHE A 189 -10.22 6.19 -8.34
N SER A 190 -11.43 5.84 -8.75
CA SER A 190 -11.97 4.48 -8.67
C SER A 190 -11.49 3.56 -9.79
N GLU A 191 -11.08 4.09 -10.94
CA GLU A 191 -10.65 3.28 -12.07
C GLU A 191 -9.28 2.66 -11.82
N GLY A 192 -9.20 1.31 -11.84
CA GLY A 192 -7.95 0.56 -11.61
C GLY A 192 -7.39 0.69 -10.20
N ASN A 193 -8.19 1.17 -9.25
CA ASN A 193 -7.82 1.29 -7.84
C ASN A 193 -8.08 -0.03 -7.10
N ALA A 194 -7.11 -0.49 -6.33
CA ALA A 194 -7.27 -1.68 -5.49
C ALA A 194 -8.39 -1.54 -4.44
N HIS A 195 -8.83 -0.32 -4.16
CA HIS A 195 -9.87 0.03 -3.20
C HIS A 195 -11.14 0.59 -3.87
N ASP A 196 -11.41 0.24 -5.12
CA ASP A 196 -12.55 0.72 -5.91
C ASP A 196 -13.92 0.45 -5.28
N LYS A 197 -14.02 -0.58 -4.42
CA LYS A 197 -15.24 -0.98 -3.71
C LYS A 197 -15.42 -0.33 -2.35
N LEU A 198 -14.40 0.37 -1.86
CA LEU A 198 -14.47 1.04 -0.56
C LEU A 198 -15.19 2.39 -0.67
N ARG A 199 -15.87 2.76 0.41
CA ARG A 199 -16.49 4.07 0.58
C ARG A 199 -15.43 5.07 1.07
N CYS A 200 -15.69 6.35 0.85
CA CYS A 200 -14.81 7.41 1.36
C CYS A 200 -14.64 7.34 2.88
N SER A 201 -15.75 7.08 3.61
CA SER A 201 -15.76 6.97 5.08
C SER A 201 -15.00 5.75 5.62
N ASP A 202 -14.75 4.72 4.81
CA ASP A 202 -13.97 3.56 5.24
C ASP A 202 -12.51 3.95 5.53
N CYS A 203 -11.98 4.94 4.80
CA CYS A 203 -10.65 5.53 5.04
C CYS A 203 -10.72 6.85 5.82
N HIS A 204 -11.68 7.72 5.51
CA HIS A 204 -11.91 9.00 6.17
C HIS A 204 -12.89 8.85 7.33
N TYR A 205 -12.57 8.00 8.30
CA TYR A 205 -13.47 7.75 9.43
C TYR A 205 -13.74 9.03 10.24
N GLY A 206 -14.94 9.14 10.78
CA GLY A 206 -15.43 10.34 11.46
C GLY A 206 -15.87 11.45 10.50
N PHE A 207 -15.88 11.16 9.19
CA PHE A 207 -16.55 11.98 8.20
C PHE A 207 -17.75 11.22 7.64
N SER A 208 -18.85 11.92 7.47
CA SER A 208 -20.07 11.40 6.85
C SER A 208 -20.80 12.52 6.14
N SER A 209 -21.94 12.22 5.54
CA SER A 209 -22.86 13.25 5.02
C SER A 209 -23.37 14.19 6.11
N GLU A 210 -23.40 13.74 7.34
CA GLU A 210 -23.94 14.48 8.50
C GLU A 210 -22.86 15.12 9.35
N GLU A 211 -21.65 14.54 9.40
CA GLU A 211 -20.53 15.05 10.19
C GLU A 211 -19.32 15.31 9.31
N HIS A 212 -18.83 16.52 9.37
CA HIS A 212 -17.63 16.95 8.67
C HIS A 212 -16.74 17.74 9.64
N PRO A 213 -15.98 17.03 10.53
CA PRO A 213 -15.27 17.67 11.62
C PRO A 213 -14.11 18.52 11.13
N LYS A 214 -13.87 19.64 11.81
CA LYS A 214 -12.67 20.45 11.60
C LYS A 214 -11.44 19.70 12.14
N ARG A 215 -10.44 19.51 11.30
CA ARG A 215 -9.14 18.96 11.70
C ARG A 215 -8.04 19.98 11.41
N ASN A 216 -7.19 20.22 12.40
CA ASN A 216 -6.08 21.14 12.30
C ASN A 216 -4.77 20.38 12.35
N PHE A 217 -3.95 20.52 11.33
CA PHE A 217 -2.63 19.90 11.23
C PHE A 217 -1.53 20.96 11.35
N ARG A 218 -0.41 20.61 11.92
CA ARG A 218 0.76 21.49 12.04
C ARG A 218 1.38 21.78 10.67
N SER A 219 1.48 20.73 9.83
CA SER A 219 2.09 20.77 8.51
C SER A 219 1.43 19.73 7.58
N ARG A 220 1.77 19.80 6.30
CA ARG A 220 1.41 18.75 5.33
C ARG A 220 1.91 17.38 5.77
N ARG A 221 3.12 17.32 6.34
CA ARG A 221 3.70 16.07 6.82
C ARG A 221 2.91 15.47 7.98
N ASP A 222 2.52 16.29 8.94
CA ASP A 222 1.65 15.88 10.04
C ASP A 222 0.31 15.29 9.53
N TYR A 223 -0.28 15.93 8.52
CA TYR A 223 -1.46 15.39 7.84
C TYR A 223 -1.19 14.02 7.18
N THR A 224 -0.06 13.87 6.48
CA THR A 224 0.28 12.62 5.78
C THR A 224 0.47 11.47 6.78
N ILE A 225 1.14 11.71 7.89
CA ILE A 225 1.33 10.71 8.96
C ILE A 225 -0.04 10.32 9.54
N ALA A 226 -0.85 11.31 9.93
CA ALA A 226 -2.16 11.06 10.51
C ALA A 226 -3.13 10.32 9.56
N SER A 227 -3.09 10.64 8.26
CA SER A 227 -3.94 9.97 7.27
C SER A 227 -3.48 8.53 6.99
N SER A 228 -2.18 8.24 7.09
CA SER A 228 -1.64 6.89 6.93
C SER A 228 -2.10 5.91 8.02
N GLU A 229 -2.49 6.41 9.19
CA GLU A 229 -3.01 5.59 10.29
C GLU A 229 -4.32 4.86 9.93
N SER A 230 -5.08 5.35 8.95
CA SER A 230 -6.30 4.69 8.51
C SER A 230 -6.04 3.31 7.88
N CYS A 231 -4.87 3.11 7.27
CA CYS A 231 -4.50 1.88 6.59
C CYS A 231 -4.45 0.66 7.53
N ARG A 232 -4.03 0.85 8.79
CA ARG A 232 -3.89 -0.23 9.78
C ARG A 232 -5.19 -0.93 10.12
N ARG A 233 -6.33 -0.29 9.90
CA ARG A 233 -7.65 -0.85 10.23
C ARG A 233 -7.96 -2.11 9.43
N CYS A 234 -7.45 -2.20 8.20
CA CYS A 234 -7.63 -3.34 7.32
C CYS A 234 -6.31 -4.09 7.07
N HIS A 235 -5.18 -3.38 7.06
CA HIS A 235 -3.85 -3.91 6.80
C HIS A 235 -3.01 -4.02 8.08
N PHE A 236 -3.61 -4.55 9.16
CA PHE A 236 -2.95 -4.62 10.46
C PHE A 236 -1.68 -5.47 10.42
N ASP A 237 -1.68 -6.57 9.67
CA ASP A 237 -0.51 -7.44 9.48
C ASP A 237 0.67 -6.72 8.81
N LYS A 238 0.38 -5.81 7.87
CA LYS A 238 1.43 -4.99 7.24
C LYS A 238 1.89 -3.87 8.16
N TYR A 239 0.94 -3.27 8.88
CA TYR A 239 1.26 -2.25 9.87
C TYR A 239 2.19 -2.78 10.95
N THR A 240 1.91 -3.94 11.55
CA THR A 240 2.78 -4.55 12.57
C THR A 240 4.19 -4.81 12.05
N LYS A 241 4.34 -5.28 10.82
CA LYS A 241 5.66 -5.43 10.18
C LYS A 241 6.41 -4.12 10.02
N THR A 242 5.71 -3.01 9.73
CA THR A 242 6.39 -1.71 9.61
C THR A 242 6.97 -1.22 10.93
N LEU A 243 6.46 -1.67 12.09
CA LEU A 243 7.02 -1.29 13.40
C LEU A 243 8.46 -1.81 13.60
N ASP A 244 8.81 -2.91 12.95
CA ASP A 244 10.14 -3.50 12.96
C ASP A 244 11.07 -2.91 11.89
N SER A 245 10.55 -1.99 11.05
CA SER A 245 11.30 -1.38 9.96
C SER A 245 12.25 -0.29 10.44
N VAL A 246 13.41 -0.18 9.81
CA VAL A 246 14.33 0.96 10.00
C VAL A 246 13.62 2.30 9.72
N HIS A 247 12.69 2.35 8.79
CA HIS A 247 11.92 3.57 8.49
C HIS A 247 11.06 4.01 9.68
N TYR A 248 10.41 3.06 10.35
CA TYR A 248 9.64 3.36 11.56
C TYR A 248 10.54 3.77 12.73
N THR A 249 11.67 3.11 12.88
CA THR A 249 12.66 3.47 13.90
C THR A 249 13.10 4.93 13.74
N ILE A 250 13.44 5.35 12.52
CA ILE A 250 13.83 6.73 12.22
C ILE A 250 12.66 7.71 12.47
N LEU A 251 11.43 7.33 12.09
CA LEU A 251 10.22 8.13 12.32
C LEU A 251 9.96 8.31 13.83
N SER A 252 10.05 7.23 14.60
CA SER A 252 9.82 7.24 16.05
C SER A 252 10.86 8.07 16.83
N GLN A 253 12.05 8.24 16.26
CA GLN A 253 13.09 9.13 16.76
C GLN A 253 12.86 10.61 16.39
N GLY A 254 11.74 10.93 15.74
CA GLY A 254 11.35 12.30 15.40
C GLY A 254 11.78 12.77 14.01
N ASN A 255 12.42 11.93 13.21
CA ASN A 255 12.72 12.29 11.83
C ASN A 255 11.49 12.13 10.94
N LEU A 256 10.80 13.22 10.71
CA LEU A 256 9.56 13.25 9.94
C LEU A 256 9.74 13.03 8.43
N THR A 257 10.98 12.92 7.91
CA THR A 257 11.22 12.59 6.49
C THR A 257 11.09 11.10 6.21
N ALA A 258 11.15 10.25 7.24
CA ALA A 258 10.98 8.81 7.10
C ALA A 258 9.59 8.47 6.51
N PRO A 259 9.50 7.53 5.55
CA PRO A 259 8.26 7.27 4.83
C PRO A 259 7.19 6.59 5.69
N VAL A 260 5.92 6.87 5.38
CA VAL A 260 4.74 6.18 5.89
C VAL A 260 3.97 5.53 4.74
N CYS A 261 2.88 4.82 5.02
CA CYS A 261 2.14 4.05 4.02
C CYS A 261 1.83 4.84 2.74
N ASN A 262 1.35 6.08 2.89
CA ASN A 262 0.96 6.93 1.76
C ASN A 262 2.14 7.35 0.87
N ASP A 263 3.36 7.44 1.39
CA ASP A 263 4.52 7.85 0.61
C ASP A 263 4.90 6.78 -0.43
N CYS A 264 4.74 5.51 -0.07
CA CYS A 264 5.01 4.38 -0.96
C CYS A 264 3.81 4.02 -1.84
N HIS A 265 2.61 3.97 -1.25
CA HIS A 265 1.42 3.43 -1.92
C HIS A 265 0.51 4.51 -2.53
N GLY A 266 0.66 5.77 -2.14
CA GLY A 266 -0.31 6.81 -2.44
C GLY A 266 -1.54 6.73 -1.53
N SER A 267 -2.58 7.52 -1.87
CA SER A 267 -3.82 7.58 -1.08
C SER A 267 -5.06 7.25 -1.90
N HIS A 268 -5.34 7.99 -2.95
CA HIS A 268 -6.56 7.84 -3.76
C HIS A 268 -6.37 7.02 -5.04
N GLN A 269 -5.13 6.80 -5.47
CA GLN A 269 -4.79 5.97 -6.63
C GLN A 269 -3.81 4.90 -6.19
N ILE A 270 -4.34 3.83 -5.61
CA ILE A 270 -3.55 2.68 -5.17
C ILE A 270 -3.73 1.58 -6.22
N PRO A 271 -2.75 1.38 -7.11
CA PRO A 271 -2.89 0.39 -8.17
C PRO A 271 -2.89 -1.03 -7.59
N HIS A 272 -3.62 -1.92 -8.24
CA HIS A 272 -3.51 -3.35 -7.96
C HIS A 272 -2.06 -3.80 -8.07
N ILE A 273 -1.68 -4.77 -7.25
CA ILE A 273 -0.34 -5.38 -7.32
C ILE A 273 -0.22 -6.08 -8.67
N SER A 274 0.54 -5.48 -9.57
CA SER A 274 0.85 -6.08 -10.85
C SER A 274 1.90 -7.17 -10.69
N ARG A 275 1.71 -8.30 -11.36
CA ARG A 275 2.71 -9.35 -11.48
C ARG A 275 3.60 -9.11 -12.71
N GLY A 276 4.70 -9.83 -12.82
CA GLY A 276 5.63 -9.72 -13.93
C GLY A 276 6.45 -8.42 -13.95
N VAL A 277 7.01 -8.10 -15.09
CA VAL A 277 7.95 -6.97 -15.28
C VAL A 277 7.37 -5.64 -14.81
N LYS A 278 6.16 -5.30 -15.25
CA LYS A 278 5.51 -4.02 -14.89
C LYS A 278 5.41 -3.83 -13.37
N GLY A 279 5.01 -4.87 -12.64
CA GLY A 279 4.90 -4.80 -11.18
C GLY A 279 6.26 -4.65 -10.50
N ARG A 280 7.27 -5.36 -10.98
CA ARG A 280 8.64 -5.28 -10.44
C ARG A 280 9.24 -3.90 -10.68
N VAL A 281 9.11 -3.34 -11.89
CA VAL A 281 9.56 -1.99 -12.22
C VAL A 281 8.83 -0.94 -11.35
N LEU A 282 7.51 -1.03 -11.23
CA LEU A 282 6.74 -0.09 -10.40
C LEU A 282 7.17 -0.15 -8.92
N THR A 283 7.49 -1.33 -8.41
CA THR A 283 7.96 -1.51 -7.03
C THR A 283 9.32 -0.83 -6.82
N THR A 284 10.27 -1.01 -7.74
CA THR A 284 11.58 -0.35 -7.64
C THR A 284 11.45 1.17 -7.71
N GLN A 285 10.55 1.68 -8.55
CA GLN A 285 10.31 3.12 -8.67
C GLN A 285 9.72 3.76 -7.40
N ARG A 286 9.03 2.99 -6.56
CA ARG A 286 8.58 3.49 -5.25
C ARG A 286 9.76 3.81 -4.33
N CYS A 287 10.75 2.94 -4.30
CA CYS A 287 11.99 3.16 -3.53
C CYS A 287 12.80 4.34 -4.09
N ARG A 288 12.86 4.45 -5.42
CA ARG A 288 13.55 5.53 -6.13
C ARG A 288 13.12 6.92 -5.68
N LYS A 289 11.88 7.14 -5.29
CA LYS A 289 11.38 8.46 -4.87
C LYS A 289 12.24 9.13 -3.79
N CYS A 290 12.87 8.33 -2.93
CA CYS A 290 13.76 8.80 -1.86
C CYS A 290 15.20 8.29 -2.04
N HIS A 291 15.38 7.12 -2.65
CA HIS A 291 16.68 6.45 -2.84
C HIS A 291 17.13 6.53 -4.31
N GLU A 292 17.10 7.74 -4.90
CA GLU A 292 17.43 7.98 -6.32
C GLU A 292 18.85 7.55 -6.68
N GLU A 293 19.84 7.88 -5.83
CA GLU A 293 21.24 7.56 -6.08
C GLU A 293 21.46 6.05 -6.07
N VAL A 294 20.95 5.36 -5.06
CA VAL A 294 21.04 3.89 -4.96
C VAL A 294 20.33 3.21 -6.13
N PHE A 295 19.14 3.72 -6.50
CA PHE A 295 18.43 3.26 -7.68
C PHE A 295 19.25 3.40 -8.95
N GLY A 296 19.92 4.54 -9.16
CA GLY A 296 20.76 4.79 -10.32
C GLY A 296 21.94 3.82 -10.43
N VAL A 297 22.52 3.45 -9.29
CA VAL A 297 23.59 2.44 -9.23
C VAL A 297 23.02 1.04 -9.53
N TYR A 298 21.89 0.67 -8.90
CA TYR A 298 21.22 -0.61 -9.13
C TYR A 298 20.79 -0.78 -10.59
N ALA A 299 20.22 0.24 -11.22
CA ALA A 299 19.77 0.16 -12.61
C ALA A 299 20.88 -0.17 -13.61
N LYS A 300 22.13 0.16 -13.28
CA LYS A 300 23.33 -0.14 -14.09
C LYS A 300 23.96 -1.48 -13.73
N SER A 301 23.55 -2.12 -12.64
CA SER A 301 24.05 -3.45 -12.24
C SER A 301 23.56 -4.55 -13.19
N VAL A 302 24.15 -5.74 -13.11
CA VAL A 302 23.70 -6.89 -13.90
C VAL A 302 22.20 -7.21 -13.62
N HIS A 303 21.77 -7.10 -12.39
CA HIS A 303 20.38 -7.36 -12.01
C HIS A 303 19.43 -6.27 -12.52
N GLY A 304 19.78 -5.00 -12.32
CA GLY A 304 18.95 -3.87 -12.77
C GLY A 304 18.90 -3.76 -14.29
N SER A 305 20.03 -3.94 -14.97
CA SER A 305 20.08 -3.94 -16.44
C SER A 305 19.22 -5.05 -17.04
N ALA A 306 19.30 -6.25 -16.50
CA ALA A 306 18.46 -7.37 -16.96
C ALA A 306 16.95 -7.09 -16.72
N LEU A 307 16.58 -6.45 -15.60
CA LEU A 307 15.20 -6.06 -15.36
C LEU A 307 14.69 -5.04 -16.37
N PHE A 308 15.46 -3.94 -16.56
CA PHE A 308 14.97 -2.78 -17.30
C PHE A 308 15.13 -2.90 -18.81
N ASN A 309 16.24 -3.49 -19.26
CA ASN A 309 16.58 -3.58 -20.68
C ASN A 309 16.10 -4.90 -21.30
N GLU A 310 16.19 -6.02 -20.55
CA GLU A 310 15.86 -7.35 -21.03
C GLU A 310 14.48 -7.83 -20.54
N GLN A 311 13.80 -7.03 -19.69
CA GLN A 311 12.51 -7.38 -19.09
C GLN A 311 12.54 -8.71 -18.31
N ASN A 312 13.68 -9.05 -17.75
CA ASN A 312 13.90 -10.31 -17.05
C ASN A 312 13.27 -10.26 -15.65
N THR A 313 12.39 -11.20 -15.34
CA THR A 313 11.70 -11.27 -14.04
C THR A 313 12.40 -12.17 -13.03
N ASP A 314 13.42 -12.91 -13.43
CA ASP A 314 14.16 -13.82 -12.53
C ASP A 314 15.19 -13.07 -11.66
N VAL A 315 15.53 -11.83 -12.03
CA VAL A 315 16.51 -11.01 -11.28
C VAL A 315 15.89 -10.33 -10.06
N PRO A 316 16.62 -10.18 -8.94
CA PRO A 316 16.09 -9.56 -7.74
C PRO A 316 15.82 -8.06 -7.91
N ILE A 317 14.80 -7.56 -7.22
CA ILE A 317 14.53 -6.14 -7.05
C ILE A 317 14.76 -5.73 -5.58
N CYS A 318 14.59 -4.45 -5.26
CA CYS A 318 14.89 -3.93 -3.91
C CYS A 318 14.29 -4.78 -2.78
N ILE A 319 13.01 -5.17 -2.92
CA ILE A 319 12.30 -5.92 -1.88
C ILE A 319 12.69 -7.39 -1.75
N ASP A 320 13.39 -7.94 -2.72
CA ASP A 320 13.86 -9.33 -2.66
C ASP A 320 15.07 -9.46 -1.71
N CYS A 321 15.78 -8.35 -1.48
CA CYS A 321 16.88 -8.26 -0.53
C CYS A 321 16.48 -7.54 0.76
N HIS A 322 15.71 -6.45 0.65
CA HIS A 322 15.38 -5.57 1.78
C HIS A 322 13.99 -5.78 2.37
N THR A 323 13.20 -6.72 1.82
CA THR A 323 11.79 -6.88 2.16
C THR A 323 10.94 -5.63 1.83
N ALA A 324 9.69 -5.54 2.23
CA ALA A 324 8.81 -4.44 1.84
C ALA A 324 8.32 -3.60 3.02
N HIS A 325 7.94 -4.23 4.13
CA HIS A 325 7.34 -3.57 5.28
C HIS A 325 8.21 -3.64 6.54
N ASP A 326 8.94 -4.70 6.69
CA ASP A 326 9.90 -5.00 7.77
C ASP A 326 11.34 -4.78 7.29
N ILE A 327 11.60 -3.62 6.68
CA ILE A 327 12.91 -3.29 6.12
C ILE A 327 13.93 -3.17 7.25
N GLU A 328 14.84 -4.13 7.31
CA GLU A 328 15.88 -4.14 8.31
C GLU A 328 16.99 -3.14 8.00
N ASN A 329 17.73 -2.72 9.02
CA ASN A 329 18.90 -1.89 8.85
C ASN A 329 20.04 -2.70 8.22
N PRO A 330 20.46 -2.41 6.96
CA PRO A 330 21.48 -3.16 6.26
C PRO A 330 22.90 -2.97 6.82
N LEU A 331 23.08 -2.05 7.77
CA LEU A 331 24.35 -1.80 8.41
C LEU A 331 24.58 -2.67 9.68
N THR A 332 23.58 -3.47 10.05
CA THR A 332 23.74 -4.38 11.19
C THR A 332 24.56 -5.61 10.82
N LEU A 333 25.23 -6.16 11.80
CA LEU A 333 26.00 -7.38 11.61
C LEU A 333 25.10 -8.57 11.28
N GLU A 334 23.94 -8.65 11.89
CA GLU A 334 22.92 -9.66 11.66
C GLU A 334 22.47 -9.68 10.19
N TYR A 335 22.24 -8.49 9.61
CA TYR A 335 21.91 -8.37 8.20
C TYR A 335 23.06 -8.83 7.32
N HIS A 336 24.29 -8.40 7.62
CA HIS A 336 25.50 -8.78 6.90
C HIS A 336 25.73 -10.31 6.91
N GLU A 337 25.56 -10.95 8.05
CA GLU A 337 25.72 -12.40 8.18
C GLU A 337 24.69 -13.24 7.43
N ARG A 338 23.54 -12.65 7.05
CA ARG A 338 22.50 -13.33 6.26
C ARG A 338 22.68 -13.19 4.76
N ILE A 339 23.56 -12.30 4.30
CA ILE A 339 23.79 -12.05 2.88
C ILE A 339 24.09 -13.33 2.09
N PRO A 340 24.95 -14.27 2.54
CA PRO A 340 25.20 -15.51 1.80
C PRO A 340 23.94 -16.32 1.53
N GLN A 341 23.07 -16.45 2.55
CA GLN A 341 21.80 -17.16 2.38
C GLN A 341 20.85 -16.40 1.46
N MET A 342 20.80 -15.09 1.57
CA MET A 342 19.95 -14.22 0.72
C MET A 342 20.34 -14.36 -0.75
N CYS A 343 21.63 -14.30 -1.07
CA CYS A 343 22.12 -14.52 -2.44
C CYS A 343 21.88 -15.97 -2.89
N GLY A 344 22.10 -16.92 -1.98
CA GLY A 344 21.95 -18.35 -2.23
C GLY A 344 20.51 -18.75 -2.57
N ASN A 345 19.50 -18.05 -2.08
CA ASN A 345 18.09 -18.33 -2.40
C ASN A 345 17.83 -18.36 -3.92
N CYS A 346 18.56 -17.55 -4.69
CA CYS A 346 18.50 -17.56 -6.14
C CYS A 346 19.71 -18.30 -6.74
N HIS A 347 20.94 -17.97 -6.30
CA HIS A 347 22.17 -18.49 -6.90
C HIS A 347 22.46 -19.97 -6.60
N ALA A 348 21.76 -20.60 -5.67
CA ALA A 348 21.78 -22.04 -5.46
C ALA A 348 20.51 -22.74 -5.99
N ASN A 349 19.58 -22.00 -6.59
CA ASN A 349 18.33 -22.55 -7.12
C ASN A 349 18.49 -22.96 -8.60
N PRO A 350 18.45 -24.28 -8.91
CA PRO A 350 18.62 -24.76 -10.29
C PRO A 350 17.58 -24.19 -11.27
N ALA A 351 16.33 -23.97 -10.80
CA ALA A 351 15.27 -23.45 -11.65
C ALA A 351 15.52 -22.02 -12.16
N VAL A 352 16.38 -21.26 -11.45
CA VAL A 352 16.79 -19.91 -11.82
C VAL A 352 18.12 -19.96 -12.58
N VAL A 353 19.17 -20.43 -11.93
CA VAL A 353 20.54 -20.23 -12.43
C VAL A 353 20.90 -21.09 -13.66
N SER A 354 20.23 -22.24 -13.88
CA SER A 354 20.49 -23.09 -15.07
C SER A 354 20.16 -22.35 -16.37
N LYS A 355 19.19 -21.42 -16.36
CA LYS A 355 18.83 -20.61 -17.52
C LYS A 355 19.98 -19.71 -18.00
N TYR A 356 20.91 -19.38 -17.10
CA TYR A 356 22.00 -18.43 -17.33
C TYR A 356 23.36 -19.12 -17.37
N GLY A 357 23.39 -20.43 -17.38
CA GLY A 357 24.66 -21.21 -17.37
C GLY A 357 25.48 -21.03 -16.09
N LEU A 358 24.86 -20.59 -14.99
CA LEU A 358 25.54 -20.39 -13.72
C LEU A 358 25.57 -21.68 -12.88
N SER A 359 26.58 -21.81 -12.03
CA SER A 359 26.74 -22.97 -11.15
C SER A 359 25.79 -22.87 -9.95
N THR A 360 25.11 -23.97 -9.64
CA THR A 360 24.29 -24.09 -8.40
C THR A 360 25.14 -24.24 -7.13
N GLU A 361 26.44 -24.52 -7.28
CA GLU A 361 27.35 -24.79 -6.17
C GLU A 361 27.93 -23.54 -5.51
N VAL A 362 27.52 -22.33 -5.98
CA VAL A 362 28.08 -21.05 -5.52
C VAL A 362 27.99 -20.90 -3.99
N LEU A 363 26.79 -21.12 -3.43
CA LEU A 363 26.57 -21.01 -1.99
C LEU A 363 27.36 -22.08 -1.22
N ASN A 364 27.32 -23.33 -1.68
CA ASN A 364 28.00 -24.43 -1.03
C ASN A 364 29.53 -24.27 -1.08
N ALA A 365 30.07 -23.77 -2.20
CA ALA A 365 31.48 -23.45 -2.31
C ALA A 365 31.91 -22.36 -1.32
N TYR A 366 31.11 -21.31 -1.17
CA TYR A 366 31.35 -20.26 -0.17
C TYR A 366 31.29 -20.82 1.27
N LEU A 367 30.26 -21.59 1.59
CA LEU A 367 30.08 -22.13 2.97
C LEU A 367 31.17 -23.12 3.37
N THR A 368 31.86 -23.72 2.41
CA THR A 368 32.96 -24.67 2.64
C THR A 368 34.34 -24.04 2.51
N ASP A 369 34.44 -22.79 2.08
CA ASP A 369 35.68 -22.03 2.06
C ASP A 369 36.03 -21.43 3.42
N PHE A 370 37.19 -20.79 3.50
CA PHE A 370 37.66 -20.16 4.75
C PHE A 370 36.70 -19.10 5.30
N HIS A 371 36.16 -18.24 4.45
CA HIS A 371 35.27 -17.16 4.89
C HIS A 371 33.93 -17.73 5.39
N GLY A 372 33.31 -18.65 4.66
CA GLY A 372 32.03 -19.24 5.05
C GLY A 372 32.12 -20.09 6.31
N VAL A 373 33.17 -20.92 6.42
CA VAL A 373 33.44 -21.71 7.64
C VAL A 373 33.67 -20.79 8.83
N THR A 374 34.48 -19.74 8.66
CA THR A 374 34.74 -18.76 9.74
C THR A 374 33.49 -18.03 10.15
N LEU A 375 32.66 -17.59 9.20
CA LEU A 375 31.37 -16.95 9.48
C LEU A 375 30.47 -17.86 10.33
N GLY A 376 30.36 -19.13 9.97
CA GLY A 376 29.57 -20.13 10.72
C GLY A 376 30.09 -20.33 12.14
N LEU A 377 31.42 -20.40 12.34
CA LEU A 377 32.05 -20.54 13.64
C LEU A 377 31.81 -19.29 14.52
N TYR A 378 32.01 -18.08 13.97
CA TYR A 378 31.81 -16.86 14.74
C TYR A 378 30.35 -16.64 15.12
N LYS A 379 29.41 -16.95 14.25
CA LYS A 379 27.98 -16.90 14.54
C LYS A 379 27.65 -17.80 15.74
N LYS A 380 28.12 -19.05 15.72
CA LYS A 380 27.93 -20.01 16.83
C LYS A 380 28.58 -19.54 18.12
N GLN A 381 29.80 -19.00 18.04
CA GLN A 381 30.52 -18.50 19.24
C GLN A 381 29.86 -17.25 19.83
N ARG A 382 29.29 -16.35 19.00
CA ARG A 382 28.58 -15.16 19.47
C ARG A 382 27.34 -15.54 20.26
N GLU A 383 26.59 -16.52 19.79
CA GLU A 383 25.43 -17.05 20.51
C GLU A 383 25.80 -17.63 21.90
N GLN A 384 27.02 -18.13 22.05
CA GLN A 384 27.50 -18.78 23.30
C GLN A 384 28.28 -17.85 24.23
N LEU A 385 29.05 -16.88 23.73
CA LEU A 385 30.12 -16.24 24.48
C LEU A 385 30.06 -14.69 24.54
N TYR A 386 29.06 -14.07 23.94
CA TYR A 386 28.90 -12.60 23.94
C TYR A 386 30.18 -11.81 23.51
N LYS A 387 30.98 -12.35 22.62
CA LYS A 387 32.20 -11.69 22.11
C LYS A 387 31.84 -10.70 21.00
N PRO A 388 32.53 -9.53 20.90
CA PRO A 388 32.35 -8.60 19.82
C PRO A 388 32.65 -9.32 18.48
N ALA A 389 31.67 -9.27 17.60
CA ALA A 389 31.78 -9.93 16.31
C ALA A 389 32.71 -9.14 15.38
N ARG A 390 33.56 -9.85 14.65
CA ARG A 390 34.35 -9.27 13.56
C ARG A 390 33.61 -9.49 12.25
N PRO A 391 33.54 -8.49 11.37
CA PRO A 391 32.96 -8.70 10.04
C PRO A 391 33.79 -9.70 9.25
N ILE A 392 33.15 -10.77 8.78
CA ILE A 392 33.74 -11.76 7.90
C ILE A 392 33.23 -11.48 6.50
N ALA A 393 34.09 -11.57 5.49
CA ALA A 393 33.71 -11.28 4.11
C ALA A 393 32.55 -12.16 3.62
N VAL A 394 31.51 -11.51 3.10
CA VAL A 394 30.33 -12.15 2.50
C VAL A 394 30.26 -11.81 1.01
N CYS A 395 29.27 -12.31 0.31
CA CYS A 395 29.14 -12.15 -1.15
C CYS A 395 29.29 -10.69 -1.61
N THR A 396 28.66 -9.75 -0.91
CA THR A 396 28.68 -8.32 -1.28
C THR A 396 30.02 -7.64 -1.08
N ASP A 397 30.89 -8.15 -0.21
CA ASP A 397 32.22 -7.57 -0.02
C ASP A 397 33.11 -7.79 -1.24
N CYS A 398 32.89 -8.89 -1.96
CA CYS A 398 33.59 -9.19 -3.21
C CYS A 398 32.83 -8.72 -4.46
N HIS A 399 31.51 -8.88 -4.51
CA HIS A 399 30.73 -8.58 -5.71
C HIS A 399 30.11 -7.17 -5.75
N GLY A 400 30.13 -6.45 -4.62
CA GLY A 400 29.41 -5.21 -4.44
C GLY A 400 27.94 -5.46 -4.04
N THR A 401 27.24 -4.39 -3.69
CA THR A 401 25.87 -4.47 -3.17
C THR A 401 24.84 -4.12 -4.25
N HIS A 402 24.84 -2.87 -4.68
CA HIS A 402 23.91 -2.38 -5.70
C HIS A 402 24.58 -2.26 -7.09
N ASN A 403 25.90 -2.38 -7.17
CA ASN A 403 26.73 -2.26 -8.37
C ASN A 403 27.33 -3.60 -8.83
N ILE A 404 26.58 -4.67 -8.66
CA ILE A 404 27.04 -6.02 -9.05
C ILE A 404 27.26 -6.06 -10.56
N ALA A 405 28.51 -6.32 -10.96
CA ALA A 405 28.89 -6.42 -12.37
C ALA A 405 28.77 -7.87 -12.89
N SER A 406 28.53 -8.00 -14.20
CA SER A 406 28.56 -9.31 -14.86
C SER A 406 29.96 -9.90 -14.80
N SER A 407 30.05 -11.19 -14.48
CA SER A 407 31.30 -11.95 -14.50
C SER A 407 31.78 -12.27 -15.93
N THR A 408 30.88 -12.13 -16.91
CA THR A 408 31.18 -12.40 -18.33
C THR A 408 31.63 -11.14 -19.09
N SER A 409 31.47 -9.98 -18.47
CA SER A 409 31.88 -8.71 -19.08
C SER A 409 33.34 -8.44 -18.81
N SER A 410 34.13 -8.38 -19.88
CA SER A 410 35.36 -7.62 -20.01
C SER A 410 36.64 -8.17 -19.38
N ASP A 411 37.71 -7.60 -19.80
CA ASP A 411 39.10 -7.70 -19.45
C ASP A 411 39.36 -8.40 -18.09
N PRO A 412 39.88 -9.62 -18.08
CA PRO A 412 40.23 -10.33 -16.86
C PRO A 412 41.18 -9.56 -15.95
N ALA A 413 42.01 -8.67 -16.49
CA ALA A 413 42.94 -7.83 -15.75
C ALA A 413 42.20 -6.78 -14.90
N TYR A 414 41.17 -6.18 -15.47
CA TYR A 414 40.31 -5.21 -14.73
C TYR A 414 39.55 -5.87 -13.56
N VAL A 415 38.98 -7.06 -13.81
CA VAL A 415 38.30 -7.86 -12.77
C VAL A 415 39.25 -8.19 -11.64
N LYS A 416 40.47 -8.69 -12.00
CA LYS A 416 41.51 -9.05 -11.02
C LYS A 416 41.98 -7.86 -10.19
N ALA A 417 42.25 -6.71 -10.80
CA ALA A 417 42.69 -5.51 -10.11
C ALA A 417 41.61 -4.97 -9.13
N ASN A 418 40.32 -5.01 -9.52
CA ASN A 418 39.23 -4.65 -8.64
C ASN A 418 39.07 -5.64 -7.48
N LEU A 419 39.28 -6.91 -7.72
CA LEU A 419 39.19 -7.95 -6.68
C LEU A 419 40.31 -7.76 -5.64
N VAL A 420 41.57 -7.49 -6.07
CA VAL A 420 42.67 -7.16 -5.14
C VAL A 420 42.33 -6.00 -4.23
N LYS A 421 41.82 -4.89 -4.78
CA LYS A 421 41.39 -3.72 -3.98
C LYS A 421 40.32 -4.09 -2.93
N ARG A 422 39.45 -5.01 -3.25
CA ARG A 422 38.41 -5.48 -2.30
C ARG A 422 39.03 -6.36 -1.22
N CYS A 423 39.94 -7.25 -1.57
CA CYS A 423 40.70 -8.05 -0.60
C CYS A 423 41.48 -7.18 0.38
N GLN A 424 42.12 -6.11 -0.11
CA GLN A 424 42.94 -5.16 0.67
C GLN A 424 42.14 -4.41 1.73
N LYS A 425 40.79 -4.36 1.66
CA LYS A 425 39.95 -3.78 2.73
C LYS A 425 40.16 -4.50 4.08
N CYS A 426 40.39 -5.79 4.05
CA CYS A 426 40.61 -6.63 5.23
C CYS A 426 42.06 -7.18 5.27
N HIS A 427 42.62 -7.56 4.11
CA HIS A 427 43.97 -8.10 3.95
C HIS A 427 44.90 -7.03 3.38
N LYS A 428 45.44 -6.18 4.25
CA LYS A 428 46.21 -4.99 3.84
C LYS A 428 47.40 -5.31 2.92
N ASP A 429 48.02 -6.48 3.11
CA ASP A 429 49.19 -6.93 2.39
C ASP A 429 48.86 -7.81 1.14
N ALA A 430 47.57 -7.86 0.76
CA ALA A 430 47.17 -8.62 -0.40
C ALA A 430 47.77 -8.04 -1.68
N ASN A 431 48.60 -8.82 -2.37
CA ASN A 431 49.22 -8.49 -3.66
C ASN A 431 48.37 -9.00 -4.84
N GLU A 432 48.81 -8.76 -6.05
CA GLU A 432 48.11 -9.17 -7.27
C GLU A 432 47.89 -10.68 -7.42
N ASN A 433 48.71 -11.51 -6.74
CA ASN A 433 48.60 -12.96 -6.75
C ASN A 433 47.66 -13.49 -5.63
N PHE A 434 47.29 -12.66 -4.68
CA PHE A 434 46.44 -13.07 -3.57
C PHE A 434 45.09 -13.66 -4.02
N PRO A 435 44.36 -13.08 -5.01
CA PRO A 435 43.14 -13.68 -5.51
C PRO A 435 43.35 -15.02 -6.24
N ASN A 436 44.53 -15.31 -6.72
CA ASN A 436 44.83 -16.59 -7.42
C ASN A 436 44.84 -17.77 -6.45
N ALA A 437 45.12 -17.52 -5.17
CA ALA A 437 45.07 -18.57 -4.15
C ALA A 437 43.63 -18.96 -3.78
N TRP A 438 42.65 -18.14 -4.17
CA TRP A 438 41.25 -18.42 -3.95
C TRP A 438 40.64 -19.17 -5.15
N LEU A 439 40.02 -20.30 -4.88
CA LEU A 439 39.54 -21.24 -5.91
C LEU A 439 38.23 -20.78 -6.59
N SER A 440 37.81 -19.54 -6.35
CA SER A 440 36.47 -19.06 -6.75
C SER A 440 35.33 -19.99 -6.28
N HIS A 441 34.19 -20.00 -6.95
CA HIS A 441 33.03 -20.80 -6.52
C HIS A 441 32.98 -22.17 -7.18
N TYR A 442 34.12 -22.77 -7.49
CA TYR A 442 34.20 -24.10 -8.11
C TYR A 442 34.79 -25.12 -7.16
N LYS A 443 34.18 -26.29 -7.08
CA LYS A 443 34.79 -27.44 -6.39
C LYS A 443 36.04 -27.89 -7.15
N PRO A 444 37.12 -28.22 -6.44
CA PRO A 444 38.29 -28.85 -7.05
C PRO A 444 37.89 -30.11 -7.83
N SER A 445 38.31 -30.18 -9.06
CA SER A 445 38.08 -31.33 -9.94
C SER A 445 39.35 -31.65 -10.73
N LEU A 446 39.44 -32.85 -11.27
CA LEU A 446 40.56 -33.23 -12.11
C LEU A 446 40.77 -32.30 -13.31
N SER A 447 39.68 -31.70 -13.83
CA SER A 447 39.72 -30.78 -14.97
C SER A 447 40.09 -29.34 -14.59
N LYS A 448 39.65 -28.83 -13.41
CA LYS A 448 39.84 -27.41 -13.04
C LYS A 448 40.95 -27.16 -12.02
N PHE A 449 41.19 -28.09 -11.08
CA PHE A 449 42.23 -27.96 -10.05
C PHE A 449 42.75 -29.34 -9.66
N PRO A 450 43.49 -30.08 -10.59
CA PRO A 450 43.83 -31.47 -10.40
C PRO A 450 44.68 -31.74 -9.15
N LEU A 451 45.67 -30.91 -8.88
CA LEU A 451 46.53 -31.08 -7.71
C LEU A 451 45.74 -30.97 -6.38
N ILE A 452 44.87 -29.93 -6.27
CA ILE A 452 44.07 -29.73 -5.06
C ILE A 452 43.05 -30.84 -4.89
N PHE A 453 42.47 -31.33 -6.01
CA PHE A 453 41.55 -32.46 -5.99
C PHE A 453 42.27 -33.75 -5.48
N LEU A 454 43.45 -34.03 -5.99
CA LEU A 454 44.23 -35.21 -5.56
C LEU A 454 44.62 -35.14 -4.08
N VAL A 455 45.16 -33.99 -3.66
CA VAL A 455 45.53 -33.78 -2.24
C VAL A 455 44.32 -33.90 -1.32
N SER A 456 43.21 -33.22 -1.66
CA SER A 456 41.96 -33.30 -0.89
C SER A 456 41.44 -34.75 -0.80
N THR A 457 41.50 -35.50 -1.91
CA THR A 457 41.05 -36.88 -1.94
C THR A 457 41.95 -37.76 -1.09
N ALA A 458 43.30 -37.58 -1.21
CA ALA A 458 44.25 -38.29 -0.38
C ALA A 458 43.98 -38.10 1.12
N TYR A 459 43.74 -36.86 1.56
CA TYR A 459 43.40 -36.59 2.97
C TYR A 459 42.06 -37.20 3.42
N LYS A 460 41.06 -37.20 2.55
CA LYS A 460 39.76 -37.83 2.83
C LYS A 460 39.85 -39.34 3.04
N ILE A 461 40.84 -40.00 2.41
CA ILE A 461 41.10 -41.42 2.56
C ILE A 461 42.02 -41.64 3.76
N PHE A 462 43.13 -40.90 3.86
CA PHE A 462 44.18 -41.12 4.83
C PHE A 462 43.72 -40.83 6.28
N ILE A 463 42.99 -39.73 6.50
CA ILE A 463 42.57 -39.37 7.86
C ILE A 463 41.64 -40.42 8.49
N PRO A 464 40.59 -40.95 7.79
CA PRO A 464 39.77 -42.01 8.36
C PRO A 464 40.58 -43.32 8.61
N ILE A 465 41.50 -43.66 7.72
CA ILE A 465 42.36 -44.86 7.90
C ILE A 465 43.22 -44.70 9.17
N MET A 466 43.86 -43.57 9.31
CA MET A 466 44.64 -43.27 10.54
C MET A 466 43.79 -43.31 11.79
N GLY A 467 42.58 -42.68 11.74
CA GLY A 467 41.64 -42.68 12.87
C GLY A 467 41.21 -44.12 13.24
N LEU A 468 40.85 -44.93 12.25
CA LEU A 468 40.50 -46.33 12.47
C LEU A 468 41.67 -47.16 13.01
N GLY A 469 42.88 -46.94 12.51
CA GLY A 469 44.09 -47.55 13.03
C GLY A 469 44.34 -47.19 14.49
N LEU A 470 44.20 -45.93 14.87
CA LEU A 470 44.31 -45.49 16.25
C LEU A 470 43.24 -46.12 17.18
N LEU A 471 41.99 -46.14 16.73
CA LEU A 471 40.89 -46.77 17.46
C LEU A 471 41.15 -48.28 17.65
N LEU A 472 41.61 -48.94 16.61
CA LEU A 472 42.00 -50.37 16.71
C LEU A 472 43.13 -50.58 17.70
N GLN A 473 44.16 -49.74 17.67
CA GLN A 473 45.29 -49.80 18.62
C GLN A 473 44.78 -49.59 20.05
N ILE A 474 43.93 -48.61 20.32
CA ILE A 474 43.33 -48.37 21.62
C ILE A 474 42.53 -49.61 22.05
N PHE A 475 41.71 -50.16 21.17
CA PHE A 475 40.91 -51.37 21.45
C PHE A 475 41.82 -52.57 21.79
N LEU A 476 42.89 -52.78 21.05
CA LEU A 476 43.84 -53.88 21.34
C LEU A 476 44.55 -53.65 22.67
N HIS A 477 44.89 -52.43 23.07
CA HIS A 477 45.45 -52.14 24.37
C HIS A 477 44.44 -52.40 25.49
N ILE A 478 43.19 -52.03 25.34
CA ILE A 478 42.15 -52.31 26.34
C ILE A 478 41.92 -53.83 26.44
N TRP A 479 41.85 -54.52 25.28
CA TRP A 479 41.72 -55.97 25.23
C TRP A 479 42.87 -56.68 25.94
N ARG A 480 44.12 -56.29 25.63
CA ARG A 480 45.30 -56.84 26.31
C ARG A 480 45.27 -56.61 27.81
N TYR A 481 44.85 -55.44 28.26
CA TYR A 481 44.72 -55.13 29.67
C TYR A 481 43.65 -55.99 30.37
N ALA A 482 42.53 -56.19 29.70
CA ALA A 482 41.44 -56.99 30.24
C ALA A 482 41.73 -58.49 30.30
N VAL A 483 42.48 -59.03 29.33
CA VAL A 483 42.82 -60.45 29.25
C VAL A 483 44.00 -60.83 30.13
N ASN A 484 44.94 -59.91 30.39
CA ASN A 484 46.12 -60.15 31.20
C ASN A 484 45.89 -59.79 32.70
N ARG A 485 44.64 -59.56 33.11
CA ARG A 485 44.22 -59.48 34.49
C ARG A 485 43.60 -60.80 34.93
#